data_215da5a6fe071a89ebd5350ea402ba6e
#
_entry.id   215da5a6fe071a89ebd5350ea402ba6e
#
_cell.length_a   1.000
_cell.length_b   1.000
_cell.length_c   1.000
_cell.angle_alpha   90.00
_cell.angle_beta   90.00
_cell.angle_gamma   90.00
#
_symmetry.space_group_name_H-M   'P 1'
#
loop_
_entity.id
_entity.type
_entity.pdbx_description
1 polymer ?
#
loop_
_entity_poly.entity_id
_entity_poly.type
_entity_poly.pdbx_seq_one_letter_code
_entity_poly.pdbx_strand_id
1 'polypeptide(L)'
;QGVTINDKHIEIIIRQMLRWVKVEEVGDTDFLVDEQVDKFVFQEENEKIIKKGGKPAKARPLLLGITKSALSTDSFISAASFQETTRVLTEASLYGKVDHLRRLKENIIMGRLIPAGTGYRYYRNLKLKEENE
;
A
#
# COMPACT_ATOMS: atom_id res chain seq x y z
N GLN A 1 -32.89 -3.18 -7.47
CA GLN A 1 -33.60 -1.89 -7.61
C GLN A 1 -33.71 -1.43 -9.08
N GLY A 2 -33.12 -2.17 -10.05
CA GLY A 2 -33.12 -1.81 -11.47
C GLY A 2 -32.13 -0.71 -11.86
N VAL A 3 -31.25 -0.27 -10.95
CA VAL A 3 -30.19 0.71 -11.24
C VAL A 3 -29.04 0.03 -11.93
N THR A 4 -28.59 0.57 -13.06
CA THR A 4 -27.43 0.07 -13.81
C THR A 4 -26.16 0.72 -13.25
N ILE A 5 -25.19 -0.09 -12.84
CA ILE A 5 -23.87 0.35 -12.39
C ILE A 5 -22.83 -0.12 -13.42
N ASN A 6 -21.97 0.78 -13.87
CA ASN A 6 -20.92 0.41 -14.81
C ASN A 6 -19.89 -0.50 -14.12
N ASP A 7 -19.45 -1.54 -14.80
CA ASP A 7 -18.53 -2.56 -14.29
C ASP A 7 -17.20 -1.98 -13.81
N LYS A 8 -16.75 -0.87 -14.37
CA LYS A 8 -15.50 -0.21 -13.96
C LYS A 8 -15.45 0.15 -12.47
N HIS A 9 -16.59 0.48 -11.85
CA HIS A 9 -16.64 0.80 -10.42
C HIS A 9 -16.38 -0.44 -9.56
N ILE A 10 -16.86 -1.60 -10.00
CA ILE A 10 -16.62 -2.89 -9.35
C ILE A 10 -15.20 -3.37 -9.61
N GLU A 11 -14.69 -3.21 -10.83
CA GLU A 11 -13.35 -3.60 -11.24
C GLU A 11 -12.25 -2.87 -10.45
N ILE A 12 -12.43 -1.57 -10.16
CA ILE A 12 -11.52 -0.79 -9.32
C ILE A 12 -11.41 -1.40 -7.92
N ILE A 13 -12.53 -1.81 -7.32
CA ILE A 13 -12.57 -2.43 -6.00
C ILE A 13 -11.86 -3.79 -6.03
N ILE A 14 -12.15 -4.62 -7.02
CA ILE A 14 -11.52 -5.94 -7.20
C ILE A 14 -10.00 -5.79 -7.39
N ARG A 15 -9.56 -4.80 -8.15
CA ARG A 15 -8.13 -4.51 -8.34
C ARG A 15 -7.43 -4.22 -7.02
N GLN A 16 -8.06 -3.49 -6.10
CA GLN A 16 -7.51 -3.25 -4.77
C GLN A 16 -7.50 -4.51 -3.90
N MET A 17 -8.48 -5.39 -4.05
CA MET A 17 -8.53 -6.68 -3.35
C MET A 17 -7.44 -7.65 -3.83
N LEU A 18 -6.95 -7.50 -5.06
CA LEU A 18 -5.89 -8.30 -5.69
C LEU A 18 -4.49 -7.66 -5.59
N ARG A 19 -4.34 -6.66 -4.77
CA ARG A 19 -3.08 -5.93 -4.62
C ARG A 19 -1.98 -6.76 -3.96
N TRP A 20 -2.33 -7.76 -3.18
CA TRP A 20 -1.41 -8.57 -2.40
C TRP A 20 -1.03 -9.86 -3.11
N VAL A 21 0.18 -10.30 -2.88
CA VAL A 21 0.70 -11.59 -3.33
C VAL A 21 1.25 -12.36 -2.13
N LYS A 22 1.19 -13.68 -2.20
CA LYS A 22 1.76 -14.58 -1.20
C LYS A 22 3.02 -15.24 -1.77
N VAL A 23 4.14 -15.06 -1.10
CA VAL A 23 5.43 -15.61 -1.54
C VAL A 23 5.44 -17.13 -1.37
N GLU A 24 5.77 -17.84 -2.43
CA GLU A 24 5.92 -19.32 -2.43
C GLU A 24 7.39 -19.74 -2.44
N GLU A 25 8.19 -19.12 -3.31
CA GLU A 25 9.64 -19.38 -3.39
C GLU A 25 10.38 -18.06 -3.19
N VAL A 26 11.27 -18.00 -2.25
CA VAL A 26 11.98 -16.76 -1.90
C VAL A 26 13.15 -16.42 -2.85
N GLY A 27 13.73 -17.42 -3.55
CA GLY A 27 14.92 -17.17 -4.37
C GLY A 27 16.05 -16.53 -3.55
N ASP A 28 16.68 -15.51 -4.14
CA ASP A 28 17.75 -14.73 -3.50
C ASP A 28 17.24 -13.42 -2.88
N THR A 29 15.93 -13.31 -2.61
CA THR A 29 15.29 -12.16 -1.99
C THR A 29 15.24 -12.29 -0.46
N ASP A 30 15.04 -11.16 0.22
CA ASP A 30 14.90 -11.10 1.68
C ASP A 30 13.49 -11.45 2.18
N PHE A 31 12.60 -11.90 1.30
CA PHE A 31 11.24 -12.30 1.68
C PHE A 31 11.22 -13.61 2.47
N LEU A 32 10.17 -13.79 3.24
CA LEU A 32 9.90 -15.05 3.93
C LEU A 32 8.88 -15.90 3.13
N VAL A 33 8.99 -17.22 3.29
CA VAL A 33 7.99 -18.14 2.72
C VAL A 33 6.63 -17.86 3.36
N ASP A 34 5.59 -17.87 2.54
CA ASP A 34 4.21 -17.54 2.94
C ASP A 34 3.96 -16.08 3.37
N GLU A 35 4.93 -15.20 3.20
CA GLU A 35 4.76 -13.78 3.46
C GLU A 35 3.76 -13.13 2.49
N GLN A 36 2.94 -12.22 3.01
CA GLN A 36 2.02 -11.42 2.21
C GLN A 36 2.66 -10.06 1.92
N VAL A 37 2.92 -9.81 0.65
CA VAL A 37 3.63 -8.61 0.19
C VAL A 37 2.79 -7.86 -0.84
N ASP A 38 2.91 -6.54 -0.87
CA ASP A 38 2.33 -5.72 -1.92
C ASP A 38 2.94 -6.09 -3.28
N LYS A 39 2.11 -6.26 -4.28
CA LYS A 39 2.53 -6.64 -5.64
C LYS A 39 3.61 -5.73 -6.23
N PHE A 40 3.53 -4.43 -5.97
CA PHE A 40 4.51 -3.47 -6.49
C PHE A 40 5.86 -3.62 -5.80
N VAL A 41 5.85 -3.77 -4.46
CA VAL A 41 7.07 -4.01 -3.68
C VAL A 41 7.72 -5.31 -4.12
N PHE A 42 6.93 -6.36 -4.30
CA PHE A 42 7.41 -7.66 -4.79
C PHE A 42 8.09 -7.55 -6.16
N GLN A 43 7.48 -6.83 -7.09
CA GLN A 43 8.07 -6.60 -8.42
C GLN A 43 9.37 -5.79 -8.35
N GLU A 44 9.39 -4.73 -7.56
CA GLU A 44 10.57 -3.88 -7.38
C GLU A 44 11.76 -4.66 -6.81
N GLU A 45 11.53 -5.47 -5.77
CA GLU A 45 12.60 -6.30 -5.19
C GLU A 45 13.10 -7.37 -6.17
N ASN A 46 12.20 -8.02 -6.92
CA ASN A 46 12.60 -8.96 -7.97
C ASN A 46 13.44 -8.29 -9.06
N GLU A 47 13.08 -7.09 -9.50
CA GLU A 47 13.88 -6.33 -10.48
C GLU A 47 15.29 -6.01 -9.94
N LYS A 48 15.41 -5.66 -8.67
CA LYS A 48 16.70 -5.42 -8.03
C LYS A 48 17.58 -6.68 -8.02
N ILE A 49 16.98 -7.83 -7.71
CA ILE A 49 17.70 -9.12 -7.69
C ILE A 49 18.12 -9.54 -9.09
N ILE A 50 17.24 -9.41 -10.09
CA ILE A 50 17.55 -9.72 -11.49
C ILE A 50 18.71 -8.84 -12.00
N LYS A 51 18.71 -7.54 -11.69
CA LYS A 51 19.82 -6.63 -12.03
C LYS A 51 21.16 -7.04 -11.39
N LYS A 52 21.12 -7.69 -10.24
CA LYS A 52 22.30 -8.25 -9.56
C LYS A 52 22.68 -9.65 -10.06
N GLY A 53 21.92 -10.23 -11.00
CA GLY A 53 22.14 -11.57 -11.54
C GLY A 53 21.66 -12.71 -10.64
N GLY A 54 20.87 -12.42 -9.62
CA GLY A 54 20.27 -13.41 -8.71
C GLY A 54 18.97 -14.01 -9.22
N LYS A 55 18.49 -15.03 -8.51
CA LYS A 55 17.23 -15.71 -8.78
C LYS A 55 16.06 -14.96 -8.15
N PRO A 56 15.03 -14.53 -8.93
CA PRO A 56 13.88 -13.82 -8.39
C PRO A 56 12.99 -14.74 -7.55
N ALA A 57 12.22 -14.15 -6.63
CA ALA A 57 11.18 -14.83 -5.88
C ALA A 57 9.96 -15.13 -6.75
N LYS A 58 9.21 -16.18 -6.39
CA LYS A 58 7.91 -16.50 -6.99
C LYS A 58 6.81 -16.33 -5.96
N ALA A 59 5.69 -15.79 -6.39
CA ALA A 59 4.51 -15.61 -5.57
C ALA A 59 3.23 -15.90 -6.36
N ARG A 60 2.17 -16.21 -5.64
CA ARG A 60 0.83 -16.34 -6.19
C ARG A 60 -0.03 -15.13 -5.83
N PRO A 61 -0.96 -14.73 -6.70
CA PRO A 61 -1.94 -13.69 -6.38
C PRO A 61 -2.79 -14.09 -5.16
N LEU A 62 -3.05 -13.14 -4.28
CA LEU A 62 -3.89 -13.33 -3.11
C LEU A 62 -5.11 -12.42 -3.22
N LEU A 63 -6.31 -13.01 -3.21
CA LEU A 63 -7.56 -12.27 -3.13
C LEU A 63 -7.94 -12.06 -1.66
N LEU A 64 -7.94 -10.82 -1.22
CA LEU A 64 -8.43 -10.44 0.11
C LEU A 64 -9.88 -9.93 0.02
N GLY A 65 -10.72 -10.29 0.99
CA GLY A 65 -12.03 -9.67 1.15
C GLY A 65 -11.93 -8.17 1.39
N ILE A 66 -13.02 -7.43 1.16
CA ILE A 66 -13.05 -5.95 1.23
C ILE A 66 -12.52 -5.43 2.57
N THR A 67 -13.01 -5.96 3.68
CA THR A 67 -12.59 -5.55 5.04
C THR A 67 -11.10 -5.79 5.26
N LYS A 68 -10.61 -6.98 4.94
CA LYS A 68 -9.20 -7.36 5.13
C LYS A 68 -8.29 -6.54 4.22
N SER A 69 -8.69 -6.30 2.99
CA SER A 69 -7.96 -5.43 2.05
C SER A 69 -7.87 -3.98 2.55
N ALA A 70 -8.97 -3.45 3.12
CA ALA A 70 -9.00 -2.10 3.68
C ALA A 70 -8.13 -1.95 4.94
N LEU A 71 -8.02 -2.99 5.77
CA LEU A 71 -7.18 -3.00 6.97
C LEU A 71 -5.69 -3.29 6.67
N SER A 72 -5.39 -3.92 5.54
CA SER A 72 -4.02 -4.27 5.12
C SER A 72 -3.36 -3.17 4.29
N THR A 73 -3.67 -1.91 4.53
CA THR A 73 -3.05 -0.77 3.84
C THR A 73 -1.75 -0.34 4.52
N ASP A 74 -0.86 0.33 3.78
CA ASP A 74 0.40 0.86 4.32
C ASP A 74 0.16 1.98 5.33
N SER A 75 -0.97 2.71 5.20
CA SER A 75 -1.37 3.78 6.10
C SER A 75 -2.14 3.23 7.29
N PHE A 76 -1.55 3.26 8.48
CA PHE A 76 -2.25 2.90 9.70
C PHE A 76 -3.34 3.91 10.08
N ILE A 77 -3.21 5.19 9.70
CA ILE A 77 -4.23 6.22 9.90
C ILE A 77 -5.49 5.87 9.11
N SER A 78 -5.35 5.51 7.84
CA SER A 78 -6.46 5.07 7.00
C SER A 78 -7.12 3.80 7.53
N ALA A 79 -6.36 2.80 7.92
CA ALA A 79 -6.87 1.56 8.49
C ALA A 79 -7.62 1.79 9.81
N ALA A 80 -7.06 2.60 10.72
CA ALA A 80 -7.67 2.94 12.00
C ALA A 80 -9.00 3.69 11.85
N SER A 81 -9.13 4.51 10.81
CA SER A 81 -10.36 5.26 10.52
C SER A 81 -11.49 4.42 9.93
N PHE A 82 -11.18 3.22 9.45
CA PHE A 82 -12.17 2.32 8.86
C PHE A 82 -12.81 1.41 9.91
N GLN A 83 -12.02 0.61 10.61
CA GLN A 83 -12.49 -0.38 11.59
C GLN A 83 -11.36 -0.80 12.53
N GLU A 84 -11.70 -1.33 13.70
CA GLU A 84 -10.73 -1.85 14.69
C GLU A 84 -9.67 -0.80 15.11
N THR A 85 -10.10 0.44 15.35
CA THR A 85 -9.22 1.58 15.64
C THR A 85 -8.19 1.29 16.73
N THR A 86 -8.62 0.75 17.88
CA THR A 86 -7.73 0.45 19.01
C THR A 86 -6.66 -0.56 18.64
N ARG A 87 -7.05 -1.65 17.98
CA ARG A 87 -6.12 -2.70 17.54
C ARG A 87 -5.09 -2.15 16.55
N VAL A 88 -5.56 -1.45 15.52
CA VAL A 88 -4.68 -0.88 14.48
C VAL A 88 -3.68 0.11 15.07
N LEU A 89 -4.12 1.02 15.94
CA LEU A 89 -3.23 1.99 16.60
C LEU A 89 -2.25 1.32 17.56
N THR A 90 -2.68 0.30 18.30
CA THR A 90 -1.81 -0.48 19.18
C THR A 90 -0.72 -1.20 18.40
N GLU A 91 -1.08 -1.91 17.34
CA GLU A 91 -0.11 -2.58 16.48
C GLU A 91 0.86 -1.59 15.82
N ALA A 92 0.36 -0.45 15.33
CA ALA A 92 1.20 0.58 14.74
C ALA A 92 2.22 1.15 15.73
N SER A 93 1.82 1.35 16.97
CA SER A 93 2.71 1.81 18.05
C SER A 93 3.76 0.78 18.41
N LEU A 94 3.38 -0.49 18.54
CA LEU A 94 4.29 -1.59 18.87
C LEU A 94 5.37 -1.81 17.81
N TYR A 95 5.00 -1.72 16.53
CA TYR A 95 5.92 -1.88 15.41
C TYR A 95 6.64 -0.60 14.98
N GLY A 96 6.32 0.53 15.60
CA GLY A 96 6.89 1.84 15.22
C GLY A 96 6.59 2.22 13.77
N LYS A 97 5.39 1.93 13.29
CA LYS A 97 5.00 2.21 11.90
C LYS A 97 5.01 3.70 11.60
N VAL A 98 5.48 4.05 10.41
CA VAL A 98 5.47 5.42 9.89
C VAL A 98 4.46 5.54 8.77
N ASP A 99 3.56 6.51 8.87
CA ASP A 99 2.62 6.84 7.81
C ASP A 99 3.18 7.99 6.96
N HIS A 100 3.44 7.69 5.70
CA HIS A 100 4.01 8.66 4.76
C HIS A 100 3.00 9.62 4.13
N LEU A 101 1.73 9.55 4.51
CA LEU A 101 0.66 10.44 4.03
C LEU A 101 0.57 10.56 2.50
N ARG A 102 0.67 9.45 1.80
CA ARG A 102 0.75 9.41 0.32
C ARG A 102 -0.60 9.45 -0.38
N ARG A 103 -1.69 9.13 0.33
CA ARG A 103 -3.03 8.96 -0.25
C ARG A 103 -3.98 10.04 0.25
N LEU A 104 -5.26 9.95 -0.16
CA LEU A 104 -6.25 10.97 0.15
C LEU A 104 -6.69 10.96 1.60
N LYS A 105 -7.07 9.80 2.12
CA LYS A 105 -7.76 9.66 3.41
C LYS A 105 -6.90 10.12 4.58
N GLU A 106 -5.65 9.70 4.65
CA GLU A 106 -4.71 10.11 5.69
C GLU A 106 -4.42 11.61 5.67
N ASN A 107 -4.32 12.22 4.48
CA ASN A 107 -4.13 13.67 4.37
C ASN A 107 -5.37 14.45 4.82
N ILE A 108 -6.56 13.98 4.49
CA ILE A 108 -7.82 14.58 4.94
C ILE A 108 -7.93 14.53 6.47
N ILE A 109 -7.63 13.39 7.07
CA ILE A 109 -7.68 13.21 8.53
C ILE A 109 -6.68 14.14 9.24
N MET A 110 -5.48 14.30 8.68
CA MET A 110 -4.43 15.17 9.22
C MET A 110 -4.65 16.65 8.90
N GLY A 111 -5.68 17.01 8.14
CA GLY A 111 -5.97 18.39 7.75
C GLY A 111 -5.01 18.98 6.72
N ARG A 112 -4.32 18.13 5.95
CA ARG A 112 -3.41 18.55 4.87
C ARG A 112 -4.11 18.57 3.52
N LEU A 113 -3.50 19.28 2.56
CA LEU A 113 -3.92 19.23 1.16
C LEU A 113 -3.77 17.79 0.64
N ILE A 114 -4.79 17.30 -0.09
CA ILE A 114 -4.72 16.01 -0.75
C ILE A 114 -3.78 16.08 -1.97
N PRO A 115 -3.14 14.96 -2.37
CA PRO A 115 -2.26 14.92 -3.54
C PRO A 115 -3.06 14.87 -4.85
N ALA A 116 -4.06 15.74 -5.00
CA ALA A 116 -4.93 15.86 -6.17
C ALA A 116 -5.46 17.30 -6.28
N GLY A 117 -5.88 17.71 -7.48
CA GLY A 117 -6.39 19.07 -7.72
C GLY A 117 -5.33 20.15 -7.41
N THR A 118 -5.69 21.14 -6.61
CA THR A 118 -4.76 22.22 -6.18
C THR A 118 -3.61 21.69 -5.32
N GLY A 119 -3.85 20.65 -4.52
CA GLY A 119 -2.83 19.99 -3.72
C GLY A 119 -1.77 19.28 -4.55
N TYR A 120 -2.12 18.76 -5.71
CA TYR A 120 -1.16 18.12 -6.61
C TYR A 120 -0.05 19.08 -7.04
N ARG A 121 -0.40 20.32 -7.38
CA ARG A 121 0.58 21.37 -7.74
C ARG A 121 1.48 21.72 -6.55
N TYR A 122 0.91 21.80 -5.36
CA TYR A 122 1.66 22.07 -4.14
C TYR A 122 2.73 21.01 -3.90
N TYR A 123 2.37 19.71 -3.89
CA TYR A 123 3.32 18.62 -3.64
C TYR A 123 4.36 18.46 -4.75
N ARG A 124 3.98 18.70 -6.02
CA ARG A 124 4.90 18.62 -7.15
C ARG A 124 5.99 19.70 -7.10
N ASN A 125 5.67 20.86 -6.55
CA ASN A 125 6.58 22.01 -6.48
C ASN A 125 7.41 22.05 -5.19
N LEU A 126 7.19 21.11 -4.26
CA LEU A 126 8.03 20.99 -3.07
C LEU A 126 9.44 20.57 -3.49
N LYS A 127 10.41 21.45 -3.20
CA LYS A 127 11.84 21.13 -3.29
C LYS A 127 12.32 20.70 -1.92
N LEU A 128 13.03 19.60 -1.87
CA LEU A 128 13.77 19.21 -0.66
C LEU A 128 14.83 20.28 -0.41
N LYS A 129 14.91 20.79 0.82
CA LYS A 129 16.04 21.58 1.26
C LYS A 129 17.22 20.63 1.34
N GLU A 130 18.25 20.85 0.54
CA GLU A 130 19.54 20.21 0.77
C GLU A 130 20.04 20.72 2.13
N GLU A 131 20.21 19.80 3.08
CA GLU A 131 20.94 20.09 4.30
C GLU A 131 22.39 20.32 3.86
N ASN A 132 22.79 21.57 3.77
CA ASN A 132 24.19 21.92 3.68
C ASN A 132 24.80 21.55 5.04
N GLU A 133 25.64 20.52 5.05
CA GLU A 133 26.59 20.24 6.13
C GLU A 133 27.54 21.45 6.36
#